data_d395f1a9e3dda2972922294df1f933a9
#
_entry.id   d395f1a9e3dda2972922294df1f933a9
#
_cell.length_a   1.000
_cell.length_b   1.000
_cell.length_c   1.000
_cell.angle_alpha   90.00
_cell.angle_beta   90.00
_cell.angle_gamma   90.00
#
_symmetry.space_group_name_H-M   'P 1'
#
loop_
_entity.id
_entity.type
_entity.pdbx_description
1 polymer ?
#
loop_
_entity_poly.entity_id
_entity_poly.type
_entity_poly.pdbx_seq_one_letter_code
_entity_poly.pdbx_strand_id
1 'polypeptide(L)'
;CKNDTPTIRAYSMANYPAEGDRIMLTVRIATPPFKPKPEVGFQDVMPGIASSYIFTLKPGDKVIMSGPYGDFHPIFDSKREMMWIGGGAGMAPLRAQIMHMTKTLKTTDRKMSYFYGARALNEVFYLEDFLEIEKEFPNFTFHLALDRPDPAADAAGVKYTPGFVHNVIYETYLKNHEAPEDIEYYMCGP
;
A
#
# COMPACT_ATOMS: atom_id res chain seq x y z
N CYS A 1 -25.37 -4.36 -2.68
CA CYS A 1 -25.80 -5.36 -3.68
C CYS A 1 -26.15 -6.64 -2.98
N LYS A 2 -27.37 -7.14 -3.16
CA LYS A 2 -27.69 -8.53 -2.81
C LYS A 2 -27.14 -9.44 -3.91
N ASN A 3 -26.40 -10.46 -3.50
CA ASN A 3 -25.88 -11.48 -4.40
C ASN A 3 -26.35 -12.83 -3.86
N ASP A 4 -27.08 -13.59 -4.65
CA ASP A 4 -27.62 -14.89 -4.27
C ASP A 4 -26.57 -16.02 -4.38
N THR A 5 -25.39 -15.70 -4.88
CA THR A 5 -24.27 -16.64 -5.02
C THR A 5 -23.17 -16.31 -4.03
N PRO A 6 -22.68 -17.27 -3.24
CA PRO A 6 -21.50 -17.07 -2.38
C PRO A 6 -20.32 -16.52 -3.18
N THR A 7 -19.76 -15.43 -2.71
CA THR A 7 -18.65 -14.73 -3.40
C THR A 7 -17.45 -14.64 -2.49
N ILE A 8 -16.32 -15.17 -2.95
CA ILE A 8 -15.03 -15.12 -2.23
C ILE A 8 -14.12 -14.13 -2.93
N ARG A 9 -13.43 -13.29 -2.16
CA ARG A 9 -12.36 -12.39 -2.63
C ARG A 9 -11.20 -12.41 -1.66
N ALA A 10 -9.99 -12.42 -2.20
CA ALA A 10 -8.77 -12.31 -1.42
C ALA A 10 -8.48 -10.84 -1.07
N TYR A 11 -8.03 -10.62 0.15
CA TYR A 11 -7.54 -9.32 0.64
C TYR A 11 -6.23 -9.54 1.37
N SER A 12 -5.25 -8.71 1.08
CA SER A 12 -3.98 -8.71 1.80
C SER A 12 -4.15 -8.10 3.18
N MET A 13 -3.50 -8.68 4.18
CA MET A 13 -3.45 -8.12 5.53
C MET A 13 -2.52 -6.91 5.57
N ALA A 14 -2.94 -5.85 6.24
CA ALA A 14 -2.14 -4.63 6.45
C ALA A 14 -1.41 -4.62 7.79
N ASN A 15 -1.85 -5.43 8.74
CA ASN A 15 -1.17 -5.61 10.02
C ASN A 15 -0.13 -6.72 9.97
N TYR A 16 0.88 -6.61 10.83
CA TYR A 16 1.86 -7.66 11.07
C TYR A 16 1.54 -8.41 12.38
N PRO A 17 2.10 -9.61 12.62
CA PRO A 17 1.67 -10.48 13.73
C PRO A 17 1.71 -9.83 15.12
N ALA A 18 2.65 -8.93 15.38
CA ALA A 18 2.78 -8.28 16.69
C ALA A 18 1.73 -7.19 16.97
N GLU A 19 0.88 -6.83 16.02
CA GLU A 19 -0.26 -5.91 16.25
C GLU A 19 -1.47 -6.58 16.90
N GLY A 20 -1.32 -7.81 17.33
CA GLY A 20 -2.31 -8.54 18.11
C GLY A 20 -3.21 -9.45 17.26
N ASP A 21 -4.33 -9.86 17.86
CA ASP A 21 -5.28 -10.85 17.36
C ASP A 21 -6.38 -10.26 16.46
N ARG A 22 -6.06 -9.22 15.76
CA ARG A 22 -6.92 -8.56 14.77
C ARG A 22 -6.40 -8.77 13.35
N ILE A 23 -7.28 -8.73 12.36
CA ILE A 23 -6.94 -8.66 10.94
C ILE A 23 -7.30 -7.27 10.43
N MET A 24 -6.31 -6.55 9.91
CA MET A 24 -6.49 -5.25 9.29
C MET A 24 -6.45 -5.39 7.76
N LEU A 25 -7.45 -4.85 7.10
CA LEU A 25 -7.54 -4.82 5.64
C LEU A 25 -7.61 -3.38 5.16
N THR A 26 -6.91 -3.06 4.08
CA THR A 26 -7.08 -1.80 3.36
C THR A 26 -7.94 -2.06 2.14
N VAL A 27 -9.20 -1.62 2.20
CA VAL A 27 -10.20 -1.94 1.18
C VAL A 27 -10.63 -0.68 0.44
N ARG A 28 -10.45 -0.68 -0.87
CA ARG A 28 -11.03 0.33 -1.75
C ARG A 28 -12.39 -0.16 -2.26
N ILE A 29 -13.41 0.67 -2.15
CA ILE A 29 -14.70 0.37 -2.75
C ILE A 29 -14.57 0.39 -4.29
N ALA A 30 -14.99 -0.69 -4.94
CA ALA A 30 -15.02 -0.77 -6.39
C ALA A 30 -16.34 -0.18 -6.91
N THR A 31 -16.33 1.11 -7.20
CA THR A 31 -17.45 1.81 -7.84
C THR A 31 -17.51 1.47 -9.34
N PRO A 32 -18.67 1.55 -9.99
CA PRO A 32 -18.75 1.50 -11.43
C PRO A 32 -17.83 2.56 -12.07
N PRO A 33 -17.23 2.28 -13.24
CA PRO A 33 -16.45 3.27 -13.96
C PRO A 33 -17.30 4.49 -14.32
N PHE A 34 -16.66 5.65 -14.44
CA PHE A 34 -17.33 6.82 -15.02
C PHE A 34 -17.61 6.58 -16.49
N LYS A 35 -18.73 7.16 -16.97
CA LYS A 35 -19.02 7.20 -18.38
C LYS A 35 -17.97 8.01 -19.14
N PRO A 36 -17.63 7.63 -20.38
CA PRO A 36 -16.72 8.44 -21.21
C PRO A 36 -17.32 9.82 -21.49
N LYS A 37 -16.48 10.84 -21.52
CA LYS A 37 -16.92 12.19 -21.89
C LYS A 37 -17.57 12.22 -23.29
N PRO A 38 -18.64 13.01 -23.52
CA PRO A 38 -19.15 14.09 -22.65
C PRO A 38 -20.20 13.64 -21.61
N GLU A 39 -20.54 12.36 -21.51
CA GLU A 39 -21.54 11.88 -20.58
C GLU A 39 -21.12 12.09 -19.11
N VAL A 40 -22.10 12.24 -18.23
CA VAL A 40 -21.91 12.44 -16.80
C VAL A 40 -22.44 11.23 -16.03
N GLY A 41 -21.77 10.89 -14.93
CA GLY A 41 -22.15 9.82 -14.02
C GLY A 41 -21.42 8.52 -14.26
N PHE A 42 -21.88 7.46 -13.59
CA PHE A 42 -21.30 6.12 -13.67
C PHE A 42 -21.94 5.30 -14.80
N GLN A 43 -21.17 4.35 -15.33
CA GLN A 43 -21.70 3.33 -16.23
C GLN A 43 -22.73 2.46 -15.51
N ASP A 44 -23.70 1.94 -16.23
CA ASP A 44 -24.72 1.03 -15.68
C ASP A 44 -24.16 -0.41 -15.59
N VAL A 45 -23.19 -0.57 -14.69
CA VAL A 45 -22.60 -1.85 -14.35
C VAL A 45 -22.62 -2.04 -12.84
N MET A 46 -22.68 -3.28 -12.39
CA MET A 46 -22.72 -3.57 -10.96
C MET A 46 -21.42 -3.12 -10.27
N PRO A 47 -21.50 -2.49 -9.08
CA PRO A 47 -20.33 -2.23 -8.25
C PRO A 47 -19.71 -3.53 -7.73
N GLY A 48 -18.49 -3.45 -7.20
CA GLY A 48 -17.80 -4.60 -6.62
C GLY A 48 -18.58 -5.23 -5.47
N ILE A 49 -18.94 -6.51 -5.61
CA ILE A 49 -19.81 -7.22 -4.65
C ILE A 49 -19.18 -7.24 -3.25
N ALA A 50 -17.97 -7.77 -3.11
CA ALA A 50 -17.32 -7.93 -1.82
C ALA A 50 -16.96 -6.59 -1.16
N SER A 51 -16.39 -5.63 -1.93
CA SER A 51 -16.07 -4.32 -1.39
C SER A 51 -17.33 -3.56 -0.95
N SER A 52 -18.40 -3.60 -1.73
CA SER A 52 -19.68 -2.99 -1.33
C SER A 52 -20.25 -3.63 -0.06
N TYR A 53 -20.17 -4.96 0.06
CA TYR A 53 -20.56 -5.66 1.28
C TYR A 53 -19.77 -5.20 2.50
N ILE A 54 -18.42 -5.15 2.39
CA ILE A 54 -17.54 -4.70 3.49
C ILE A 54 -17.94 -3.30 3.97
N PHE A 55 -18.25 -2.40 3.05
CA PHE A 55 -18.67 -1.03 3.41
C PHE A 55 -20.08 -0.93 4.01
N THR A 56 -20.86 -2.00 4.01
CA THR A 56 -22.15 -2.05 4.73
C THR A 56 -22.03 -2.59 6.14
N LEU A 57 -20.91 -3.21 6.49
CA LEU A 57 -20.68 -3.80 7.82
C LEU A 57 -20.63 -2.75 8.92
N LYS A 58 -21.10 -3.11 10.07
CA LYS A 58 -21.07 -2.31 11.30
C LYS A 58 -20.27 -3.03 12.37
N PRO A 59 -19.72 -2.32 13.37
CA PRO A 59 -19.09 -2.95 14.52
C PRO A 59 -20.02 -3.99 15.16
N GLY A 60 -19.51 -5.21 15.34
CA GLY A 60 -20.26 -6.36 15.86
C GLY A 60 -20.83 -7.31 14.81
N ASP A 61 -20.84 -6.93 13.53
CA ASP A 61 -21.24 -7.86 12.47
C ASP A 61 -20.22 -8.98 12.32
N LYS A 62 -20.73 -10.20 12.07
CA LYS A 62 -19.90 -11.39 11.87
C LYS A 62 -19.58 -11.58 10.39
N VAL A 63 -18.31 -11.85 10.09
CA VAL A 63 -17.84 -12.21 8.75
C VAL A 63 -17.19 -13.59 8.77
N ILE A 64 -17.32 -14.32 7.67
CA ILE A 64 -16.64 -15.61 7.50
C ILE A 64 -15.37 -15.34 6.73
N MET A 65 -14.25 -15.75 7.29
CA MET A 65 -12.92 -15.60 6.70
C MET A 65 -12.19 -16.94 6.72
N SER A 66 -11.28 -17.11 5.78
CA SER A 66 -10.34 -18.23 5.73
C SER A 66 -8.96 -17.73 5.36
N GLY A 67 -7.92 -18.42 5.78
CA GLY A 67 -6.53 -18.04 5.55
C GLY A 67 -5.63 -18.39 6.74
N PRO A 68 -4.40 -17.86 6.77
CA PRO A 68 -3.78 -17.05 5.74
C PRO A 68 -3.41 -17.86 4.49
N TYR A 69 -3.34 -17.20 3.33
CA TYR A 69 -2.93 -17.79 2.06
C TYR A 69 -1.92 -16.88 1.36
N GLY A 70 -1.11 -17.47 0.45
CA GLY A 70 -0.18 -16.75 -0.42
C GLY A 70 1.27 -16.75 0.10
N ASP A 71 2.19 -16.44 -0.83
CA ASP A 71 3.64 -16.56 -0.62
C ASP A 71 4.37 -15.21 -0.82
N PHE A 72 3.66 -14.09 -0.72
CA PHE A 72 4.27 -12.77 -0.85
C PHE A 72 4.94 -12.35 0.47
N HIS A 73 6.16 -12.85 0.68
CA HIS A 73 6.97 -12.60 1.87
C HIS A 73 8.32 -11.99 1.54
N PRO A 74 8.92 -11.21 2.46
CA PRO A 74 10.32 -10.82 2.36
C PRO A 74 11.25 -12.04 2.40
N ILE A 75 12.40 -11.94 1.74
CA ILE A 75 13.50 -12.91 1.89
C ILE A 75 14.26 -12.53 3.15
N PHE A 76 14.04 -13.29 4.23
CA PHE A 76 14.51 -12.92 5.56
C PHE A 76 16.01 -13.13 5.77
N ASP A 77 16.60 -14.12 5.14
CA ASP A 77 18.01 -14.50 5.25
C ASP A 77 18.94 -13.77 4.26
N SER A 78 18.38 -12.96 3.38
CA SER A 78 19.14 -12.12 2.46
C SER A 78 19.70 -10.88 3.16
N LYS A 79 20.82 -10.37 2.60
CA LYS A 79 21.41 -9.08 2.98
C LYS A 79 21.32 -8.03 1.88
N ARG A 80 20.68 -8.37 0.78
CA ARG A 80 20.47 -7.46 -0.35
C ARG A 80 19.60 -6.28 0.07
N GLU A 81 19.77 -5.16 -0.60
CA GLU A 81 18.90 -4.01 -0.43
C GLU A 81 17.45 -4.38 -0.75
N MET A 82 16.50 -3.85 0.03
CA MET A 82 15.07 -4.03 -0.16
C MET A 82 14.42 -2.77 -0.66
N MET A 83 13.57 -2.90 -1.66
CA MET A 83 12.74 -1.81 -2.15
C MET A 83 11.28 -2.23 -2.24
N TRP A 84 10.44 -1.61 -1.42
CA TRP A 84 9.00 -1.73 -1.54
C TRP A 84 8.46 -0.64 -2.46
N ILE A 85 7.55 -1.02 -3.36
CA ILE A 85 6.89 -0.10 -4.29
C ILE A 85 5.39 -0.35 -4.20
N GLY A 86 4.65 0.64 -3.73
CA GLY A 86 3.23 0.51 -3.48
C GLY A 86 2.39 1.66 -4.00
N GLY A 87 1.09 1.39 -4.16
CA GLY A 87 0.11 2.40 -4.52
C GLY A 87 -1.29 2.01 -4.07
N GLY A 88 -2.05 3.00 -3.60
CA GLY A 88 -3.43 2.79 -3.16
C GLY A 88 -3.56 1.66 -2.12
N ALA A 89 -4.57 0.80 -2.27
CA ALA A 89 -4.80 -0.33 -1.35
C ALA A 89 -3.69 -1.41 -1.40
N GLY A 90 -2.87 -1.44 -2.46
CA GLY A 90 -1.73 -2.36 -2.59
C GLY A 90 -0.64 -2.14 -1.54
N MET A 91 -0.66 -1.02 -0.84
CA MET A 91 0.23 -0.79 0.28
C MET A 91 -0.01 -1.74 1.48
N ALA A 92 -1.16 -2.40 1.56
CA ALA A 92 -1.51 -3.25 2.71
C ALA A 92 -0.44 -4.32 3.02
N PRO A 93 -0.09 -5.25 2.10
CA PRO A 93 0.93 -6.25 2.39
C PRO A 93 2.31 -5.64 2.59
N LEU A 94 2.62 -4.53 1.93
CA LEU A 94 3.90 -3.84 2.07
C LEU A 94 4.06 -3.25 3.47
N ARG A 95 2.98 -2.65 4.04
CA ARG A 95 2.99 -2.19 5.42
C ARG A 95 3.27 -3.34 6.39
N ALA A 96 2.56 -4.47 6.23
CA ALA A 96 2.76 -5.63 7.09
C ALA A 96 4.22 -6.11 7.05
N GLN A 97 4.84 -6.18 5.87
CA GLN A 97 6.24 -6.56 5.70
C GLN A 97 7.19 -5.54 6.34
N ILE A 98 7.05 -4.26 6.04
CA ILE A 98 7.89 -3.19 6.58
C ILE A 98 7.83 -3.16 8.11
N MET A 99 6.62 -3.20 8.69
CA MET A 99 6.43 -3.24 10.14
C MET A 99 7.08 -4.48 10.78
N HIS A 100 6.97 -5.64 10.13
CA HIS A 100 7.61 -6.86 10.62
C HIS A 100 9.14 -6.75 10.58
N MET A 101 9.70 -6.30 9.46
CA MET A 101 11.16 -6.12 9.29
C MET A 101 11.73 -5.13 10.31
N THR A 102 11.03 -4.03 10.57
CA THR A 102 11.49 -2.97 11.46
C THR A 102 11.13 -3.23 12.93
N LYS A 103 9.84 -3.39 13.25
CA LYS A 103 9.38 -3.46 14.64
C LYS A 103 9.61 -4.83 15.31
N THR A 104 9.57 -5.94 14.55
CA THR A 104 9.79 -7.29 15.08
C THR A 104 11.24 -7.73 14.92
N LEU A 105 11.76 -7.75 13.69
CA LEU A 105 13.10 -8.26 13.40
C LEU A 105 14.20 -7.24 13.70
N LYS A 106 13.86 -5.97 13.86
CA LYS A 106 14.82 -4.88 14.12
C LYS A 106 15.96 -4.85 13.10
N THR A 107 15.63 -5.06 11.82
CA THR A 107 16.58 -5.17 10.72
C THR A 107 17.35 -3.86 10.53
N THR A 108 18.67 -3.89 10.73
CA THR A 108 19.56 -2.72 10.58
C THR A 108 20.73 -2.98 9.65
N ASP A 109 20.92 -4.21 9.19
CA ASP A 109 22.08 -4.69 8.45
C ASP A 109 21.87 -4.71 6.91
N ARG A 110 20.78 -4.13 6.44
CA ARG A 110 20.49 -3.96 5.02
C ARG A 110 19.75 -2.64 4.79
N LYS A 111 19.95 -2.05 3.63
CA LYS A 111 19.25 -0.84 3.22
C LYS A 111 17.80 -1.17 2.82
N MET A 112 16.88 -0.34 3.23
CA MET A 112 15.45 -0.51 3.01
C MET A 112 14.84 0.80 2.49
N SER A 113 14.09 0.75 1.41
CA SER A 113 13.43 1.91 0.82
C SER A 113 11.97 1.59 0.52
N TYR A 114 11.07 2.52 0.84
CA TYR A 114 9.67 2.40 0.48
C TYR A 114 9.23 3.57 -0.39
N PHE A 115 8.83 3.29 -1.62
CA PHE A 115 8.25 4.24 -2.56
C PHE A 115 6.74 4.04 -2.64
N TYR A 116 6.00 5.07 -2.22
CA TYR A 116 4.55 5.04 -2.20
C TYR A 116 3.96 6.06 -3.16
N GLY A 117 3.17 5.58 -4.13
CA GLY A 117 2.46 6.41 -5.10
C GLY A 117 1.02 6.63 -4.72
N ALA A 118 0.57 7.89 -4.71
CA ALA A 118 -0.82 8.27 -4.53
C ALA A 118 -1.19 9.43 -5.46
N ARG A 119 -2.49 9.69 -5.65
CA ARG A 119 -2.94 10.83 -6.46
C ARG A 119 -2.91 12.13 -5.67
N ALA A 120 -3.18 12.07 -4.38
CA ALA A 120 -3.22 13.20 -3.47
C ALA A 120 -2.97 12.74 -2.03
N LEU A 121 -2.67 13.67 -1.13
CA LEU A 121 -2.38 13.37 0.27
C LEU A 121 -3.52 12.62 0.97
N ASN A 122 -4.77 12.95 0.67
CA ASN A 122 -5.93 12.30 1.26
C ASN A 122 -6.14 10.83 0.83
N GLU A 123 -5.34 10.35 -0.12
CA GLU A 123 -5.29 8.94 -0.53
C GLU A 123 -4.08 8.18 0.04
N VAL A 124 -3.26 8.84 0.86
CA VAL A 124 -2.09 8.22 1.52
C VAL A 124 -2.51 7.58 2.83
N PHE A 125 -2.35 6.27 2.94
CA PHE A 125 -2.65 5.51 4.15
C PHE A 125 -1.39 5.35 5.01
N TYR A 126 -1.57 5.41 6.34
CA TYR A 126 -0.53 5.10 7.33
C TYR A 126 0.76 5.94 7.18
N LEU A 127 0.63 7.19 6.75
CA LEU A 127 1.76 8.10 6.54
C LEU A 127 2.62 8.23 7.80
N GLU A 128 1.97 8.40 8.94
CA GLU A 128 2.62 8.56 10.24
C GLU A 128 3.48 7.35 10.61
N ASP A 129 2.99 6.12 10.33
CA ASP A 129 3.73 4.89 10.60
C ASP A 129 5.08 4.89 9.87
N PHE A 130 5.09 5.27 8.57
CA PHE A 130 6.32 5.27 7.77
C PHE A 130 7.27 6.38 8.13
N LEU A 131 6.76 7.56 8.47
CA LEU A 131 7.56 8.68 8.96
C LEU A 131 8.18 8.39 10.33
N GLU A 132 7.49 7.65 11.19
CA GLU A 132 8.03 7.18 12.46
C GLU A 132 9.14 6.15 12.26
N ILE A 133 8.92 5.16 11.37
CA ILE A 133 9.95 4.17 11.04
C ILE A 133 11.21 4.84 10.48
N GLU A 134 11.07 5.81 9.59
CA GLU A 134 12.21 6.54 9.01
C GLU A 134 13.04 7.27 10.07
N LYS A 135 12.39 7.80 11.11
CA LYS A 135 13.09 8.43 12.25
C LYS A 135 13.79 7.40 13.15
N GLU A 136 13.19 6.23 13.34
CA GLU A 136 13.72 5.19 14.22
C GLU A 136 14.82 4.34 13.58
N PHE A 137 14.74 4.10 12.26
CA PHE A 137 15.64 3.22 11.52
C PHE A 137 16.44 3.99 10.46
N PRO A 138 17.73 4.34 10.73
CA PRO A 138 18.56 5.10 9.79
C PRO A 138 18.80 4.41 8.43
N ASN A 139 18.59 3.10 8.36
CA ASN A 139 18.70 2.29 7.14
C ASN A 139 17.38 2.18 6.36
N PHE A 140 16.31 2.84 6.81
CA PHE A 140 15.02 2.90 6.13
C PHE A 140 14.75 4.31 5.61
N THR A 141 14.28 4.42 4.36
CA THR A 141 13.86 5.69 3.75
C THR A 141 12.45 5.57 3.18
N PHE A 142 11.64 6.60 3.41
CA PHE A 142 10.28 6.70 2.88
C PHE A 142 10.19 7.78 1.81
N HIS A 143 9.67 7.42 0.65
CA HIS A 143 9.50 8.30 -0.50
C HIS A 143 8.03 8.34 -0.93
N LEU A 144 7.39 9.48 -0.74
CA LEU A 144 6.03 9.73 -1.22
C LEU A 144 6.07 10.37 -2.60
N ALA A 145 5.37 9.76 -3.55
CA ALA A 145 5.12 10.32 -4.86
C ALA A 145 3.64 10.68 -5.00
N LEU A 146 3.34 11.92 -5.37
CA LEU A 146 1.98 12.36 -5.68
C LEU A 146 1.90 12.73 -7.17
N ASP A 147 0.83 12.31 -7.86
CA ASP A 147 0.66 12.48 -9.31
C ASP A 147 0.97 13.91 -9.80
N ARG A 148 0.71 14.89 -8.95
CA ARG A 148 0.88 16.33 -9.22
C ARG A 148 1.11 17.08 -7.92
N PRO A 149 1.53 18.36 -7.99
CA PRO A 149 1.61 19.24 -6.82
C PRO A 149 0.29 19.22 -6.02
N ASP A 150 0.39 19.06 -4.71
CA ASP A 150 -0.76 18.95 -3.80
C ASP A 150 -0.69 20.04 -2.73
N PRO A 151 -1.53 21.10 -2.84
CA PRO A 151 -1.56 22.18 -1.86
C PRO A 151 -1.89 21.74 -0.43
N ALA A 152 -2.61 20.63 -0.25
CA ALA A 152 -2.90 20.10 1.07
C ALA A 152 -1.65 19.46 1.70
N ALA A 153 -0.84 18.78 0.90
CA ALA A 153 0.45 18.24 1.35
C ALA A 153 1.43 19.37 1.69
N ASP A 154 1.49 20.41 0.85
CA ASP A 154 2.32 21.59 1.09
C ASP A 154 1.93 22.31 2.40
N ALA A 155 0.63 22.54 2.61
CA ALA A 155 0.10 23.16 3.83
C ALA A 155 0.34 22.30 5.09
N ALA A 156 0.33 20.99 4.95
CA ALA A 156 0.63 20.04 6.04
C ALA A 156 2.14 19.84 6.28
N GLY A 157 3.01 20.43 5.44
CA GLY A 157 4.46 20.24 5.53
C GLY A 157 4.93 18.82 5.21
N VAL A 158 4.12 18.05 4.45
CA VAL A 158 4.45 16.68 4.06
C VAL A 158 5.41 16.71 2.88
N LYS A 159 6.55 16.06 3.03
CA LYS A 159 7.55 15.94 1.95
C LYS A 159 7.07 14.91 0.92
N TYR A 160 7.04 15.29 -0.34
CA TYR A 160 6.72 14.40 -1.47
C TYR A 160 7.43 14.84 -2.75
N THR A 161 7.44 13.97 -3.76
CA THR A 161 7.92 14.28 -5.10
C THR A 161 6.75 14.24 -6.08
N PRO A 162 6.47 15.31 -6.84
CA PRO A 162 5.41 15.28 -7.85
C PRO A 162 5.76 14.32 -8.99
N GLY A 163 4.78 13.50 -9.40
CA GLY A 163 4.91 12.55 -10.51
C GLY A 163 4.47 11.14 -10.15
N PHE A 164 4.40 10.30 -11.17
CA PHE A 164 4.10 8.89 -10.97
C PHE A 164 5.26 8.16 -10.27
N VAL A 165 4.94 7.26 -9.36
CA VAL A 165 5.94 6.58 -8.52
C VAL A 165 7.06 5.90 -9.32
N HIS A 166 6.77 5.30 -10.47
CA HIS A 166 7.78 4.66 -11.31
C HIS A 166 8.79 5.67 -11.89
N ASN A 167 8.35 6.86 -12.28
CA ASN A 167 9.23 7.93 -12.74
C ASN A 167 10.08 8.48 -11.58
N VAL A 168 9.43 8.69 -10.43
CA VAL A 168 10.11 9.16 -9.22
C VAL A 168 11.21 8.18 -8.80
N ILE A 169 10.93 6.88 -8.75
CA ILE A 169 11.93 5.85 -8.44
C ILE A 169 13.11 5.92 -9.40
N TYR A 170 12.83 5.95 -10.70
CA TYR A 170 13.89 5.99 -11.71
C TYR A 170 14.76 7.25 -11.57
N GLU A 171 14.12 8.42 -11.56
CA GLU A 171 14.83 9.71 -11.56
C GLU A 171 15.59 10.00 -10.27
N THR A 172 15.02 9.60 -9.11
CA THR A 172 15.61 9.93 -7.81
C THR A 172 16.52 8.85 -7.25
N TYR A 173 16.42 7.62 -7.77
CA TYR A 173 17.11 6.49 -7.17
C TYR A 173 17.81 5.58 -8.20
N LEU A 174 17.08 4.91 -9.09
CA LEU A 174 17.62 3.80 -9.87
C LEU A 174 18.61 4.24 -10.94
N LYS A 175 18.42 5.38 -11.59
CA LYS A 175 19.29 5.81 -12.69
C LYS A 175 20.75 6.03 -12.27
N ASN A 176 21.00 6.28 -10.99
CA ASN A 176 22.33 6.49 -10.42
C ASN A 176 22.73 5.37 -9.45
N HIS A 177 21.96 4.31 -9.37
CA HIS A 177 22.28 3.16 -8.52
C HIS A 177 23.33 2.28 -9.18
N GLU A 178 24.36 1.86 -8.44
CA GLU A 178 25.49 1.11 -8.99
C GLU A 178 25.10 -0.29 -9.47
N ALA A 179 24.16 -0.94 -8.77
CA ALA A 179 23.70 -2.32 -9.08
C ALA A 179 22.17 -2.47 -8.81
N PRO A 180 21.31 -1.86 -9.65
CA PRO A 180 19.86 -1.93 -9.42
C PRO A 180 19.31 -3.36 -9.55
N GLU A 181 19.97 -4.25 -10.27
CA GLU A 181 19.64 -5.67 -10.39
C GLU A 181 19.84 -6.46 -9.10
N ASP A 182 20.63 -5.96 -8.16
CA ASP A 182 20.86 -6.58 -6.87
C ASP A 182 19.83 -6.17 -5.80
N ILE A 183 18.92 -5.27 -6.12
CA ILE A 183 17.83 -4.89 -5.22
C ILE A 183 16.74 -5.96 -5.21
N GLU A 184 16.22 -6.28 -4.03
CA GLU A 184 15.00 -7.09 -3.89
C GLU A 184 13.77 -6.19 -3.96
N TYR A 185 13.02 -6.33 -5.04
CA TYR A 185 11.82 -5.51 -5.29
C TYR A 185 10.55 -6.22 -4.81
N TYR A 186 9.80 -5.55 -3.96
CA TYR A 186 8.49 -5.99 -3.46
C TYR A 186 7.42 -5.01 -3.93
N MET A 187 6.59 -5.43 -4.87
CA MET A 187 5.64 -4.54 -5.55
C MET A 187 4.19 -4.99 -5.34
N CYS A 188 3.32 -4.05 -4.97
CA CYS A 188 1.89 -4.29 -4.90
C CYS A 188 1.11 -3.00 -5.14
N GLY A 189 0.14 -3.05 -6.05
CA GLY A 189 -0.68 -1.89 -6.44
C GLY A 189 -1.21 -2.02 -7.86
N PRO A 190 -1.85 -0.97 -8.40
CA PRO A 190 -2.37 -0.92 -9.76
C PRO A 190 -1.26 -0.82 -10.80
#